data_fcfb3efbe65a48ae82168ac80476427c
#
_entry.id   fcfb3efbe65a48ae82168ac80476427c
#
_cell.length_a   1.000
_cell.length_b   1.000
_cell.length_c   1.000
_cell.angle_alpha   90.00
_cell.angle_beta   90.00
_cell.angle_gamma   90.00
#
_symmetry.space_group_name_H-M   'P 1'
#
loop_
_entity.id
_entity.type
_entity.pdbx_description
1 polymer ?
#
loop_
_entity_poly.entity_id
_entity_poly.type
_entity_poly.pdbx_seq_one_letter_code
_entity_poly.pdbx_strand_id
1 'polypeptide(L)'
;GGFYTQEQIREVVGYAAKRQVMIMPEIEVPGHSRAVAAAYPEILCDYIDPGKHELSQNSWCAANERGYEILGDILQEVAGLFPCPYIHIGGDEVEMEYWENCRRCTGLMKEKHFEKPAEVQNYFIHRVAELVEAAGKKMGGWSEIMDGGELPSGTVVFSWIGLDHGIAAARKGLPVVMMPGEYCYFDMGQTPLERGHYWAGMVPTEKAYAFNPLIPDSLKPAERKNVLGVEGAIWSEMMDRPAWHCEYQMFPRLCVTAEIGWTPQEQ
;
A
#
# COMPACT_ATOMS: atom_id res chain seq x y z
N GLY A 1 -5.17 6.90 21.39
CA GLY A 1 -5.02 5.79 20.48
C GLY A 1 -5.09 4.47 21.22
N GLY A 2 -5.20 3.41 20.47
CA GLY A 2 -5.22 2.05 20.99
C GLY A 2 -4.50 1.12 20.03
N PHE A 3 -4.39 -0.13 20.40
CA PHE A 3 -3.84 -1.19 19.57
C PHE A 3 -4.62 -2.48 19.84
N TYR A 4 -4.59 -3.40 18.90
CA TYR A 4 -5.13 -4.74 19.08
C TYR A 4 -4.10 -5.64 19.76
N THR A 5 -4.54 -6.45 20.73
CA THR A 5 -3.71 -7.53 21.25
C THR A 5 -3.57 -8.64 20.21
N GLN A 6 -2.54 -9.47 20.34
CA GLN A 6 -2.38 -10.62 19.45
C GLN A 6 -3.57 -11.59 19.51
N GLU A 7 -4.22 -11.73 20.68
CA GLU A 7 -5.43 -12.54 20.86
C GLU A 7 -6.58 -11.97 20.04
N GLN A 8 -6.79 -10.66 20.09
CA GLN A 8 -7.83 -9.98 19.31
C GLN A 8 -7.58 -10.14 17.80
N ILE A 9 -6.32 -10.01 17.35
CA ILE A 9 -5.95 -10.26 15.95
C ILE A 9 -6.29 -11.70 15.56
N ARG A 10 -5.90 -12.70 16.37
CA ARG A 10 -6.22 -14.11 16.08
C ARG A 10 -7.73 -14.37 16.04
N GLU A 11 -8.49 -13.72 16.93
CA GLU A 11 -9.94 -13.80 16.92
C GLU A 11 -10.53 -13.27 15.60
N VAL A 12 -10.12 -12.08 15.17
CA VAL A 12 -10.58 -11.46 13.91
C VAL A 12 -10.18 -12.30 12.70
N VAL A 13 -8.95 -12.78 12.65
CA VAL A 13 -8.46 -13.66 11.57
C VAL A 13 -9.28 -14.95 11.54
N GLY A 14 -9.55 -15.56 12.70
CA GLY A 14 -10.37 -16.77 12.78
C GLY A 14 -11.84 -16.52 12.41
N TYR A 15 -12.39 -15.36 12.73
CA TYR A 15 -13.73 -14.95 12.33
C TYR A 15 -13.84 -14.78 10.80
N ALA A 16 -12.87 -14.13 10.19
CA ALA A 16 -12.79 -13.93 8.74
C ALA A 16 -12.64 -15.26 8.00
N ALA A 17 -11.75 -16.14 8.46
CA ALA A 17 -11.51 -17.44 7.85
C ALA A 17 -12.77 -18.32 7.80
N LYS A 18 -13.61 -18.30 8.83
CA LYS A 18 -14.93 -18.99 8.84
C LYS A 18 -15.89 -18.48 7.77
N ARG A 19 -15.60 -17.29 7.19
CA ARG A 19 -16.39 -16.66 6.12
C ARG A 19 -15.69 -16.68 4.77
N GLN A 20 -14.61 -17.46 4.65
CA GLN A 20 -13.77 -17.53 3.45
C GLN A 20 -13.14 -16.18 3.08
N VAL A 21 -12.92 -15.32 4.08
CA VAL A 21 -12.22 -14.03 3.93
C VAL A 21 -10.81 -14.19 4.49
N MET A 22 -9.82 -13.86 3.70
CA MET A 22 -8.42 -13.82 4.09
C MET A 22 -8.05 -12.39 4.48
N ILE A 23 -7.40 -12.21 5.62
CA ILE A 23 -6.88 -10.92 6.03
C ILE A 23 -5.41 -10.85 5.67
N MET A 24 -5.05 -9.90 4.82
CA MET A 24 -3.67 -9.55 4.50
C MET A 24 -3.25 -8.37 5.38
N PRO A 25 -2.17 -8.49 6.15
CA PRO A 25 -1.66 -7.36 6.93
C PRO A 25 -0.91 -6.37 6.03
N GLU A 26 -1.00 -5.09 6.38
CA GLU A 26 -0.17 -4.03 5.82
C GLU A 26 0.73 -3.46 6.91
N ILE A 27 2.04 -3.42 6.62
CA ILE A 27 3.08 -2.84 7.47
C ILE A 27 3.78 -1.77 6.65
N GLU A 28 3.36 -0.55 6.86
CA GLU A 28 3.73 0.60 6.04
C GLU A 28 5.20 1.00 6.20
N VAL A 29 5.96 0.89 5.12
CA VAL A 29 7.36 1.32 4.99
C VAL A 29 7.68 1.70 3.53
N PRO A 30 8.61 2.62 3.27
CA PRO A 30 9.38 3.43 4.22
C PRO A 30 8.63 4.68 4.68
N GLY A 31 7.56 5.07 3.98
CA GLY A 31 6.69 6.19 4.32
C GLY A 31 5.72 5.88 5.47
N HIS A 32 4.81 6.80 5.75
CA HIS A 32 3.69 6.67 6.71
C HIS A 32 4.05 6.06 8.09
N SER A 33 5.33 6.12 8.48
CA SER A 33 5.91 5.39 9.61
C SER A 33 6.01 6.22 10.90
N ARG A 34 5.25 7.31 11.03
CA ARG A 34 5.33 8.24 12.17
C ARG A 34 5.12 7.56 13.52
N ALA A 35 4.21 6.58 13.59
CA ALA A 35 3.95 5.84 14.82
C ALA A 35 5.14 4.97 15.24
N VAL A 36 5.79 4.32 14.27
CA VAL A 36 7.00 3.51 14.53
C VAL A 36 8.16 4.43 14.88
N ALA A 37 8.33 5.56 14.19
CA ALA A 37 9.35 6.55 14.45
C ALA A 37 9.26 7.15 15.87
N ALA A 38 8.05 7.29 16.39
CA ALA A 38 7.85 7.73 17.79
C ALA A 38 8.31 6.69 18.81
N ALA A 39 8.28 5.40 18.49
CA ALA A 39 8.75 4.31 19.35
C ALA A 39 10.23 4.00 19.14
N TYR A 40 10.73 4.15 17.93
CA TYR A 40 12.08 3.81 17.49
C TYR A 40 12.68 4.96 16.66
N PRO A 41 12.99 6.13 17.28
CA PRO A 41 13.47 7.30 16.52
C PRO A 41 14.78 7.05 15.78
N GLU A 42 15.54 6.03 16.18
CA GLU A 42 16.78 5.62 15.51
C GLU A 42 16.58 5.14 14.07
N ILE A 43 15.36 4.79 13.64
CA ILE A 43 15.08 4.38 12.25
C ILE A 43 15.16 5.55 11.27
N LEU A 44 15.03 6.77 11.75
CA LEU A 44 14.95 7.97 10.93
C LEU A 44 16.29 8.38 10.32
N CYS A 45 16.22 9.21 9.28
CA CYS A 45 17.36 9.90 8.72
C CYS A 45 17.98 10.89 9.73
N ASP A 46 19.25 11.23 9.55
CA ASP A 46 19.98 12.22 10.36
C ASP A 46 19.77 13.67 9.86
N TYR A 47 18.92 13.86 8.86
CA TYR A 47 18.53 15.16 8.36
C TYR A 47 17.23 15.63 9.04
N ILE A 48 17.24 16.85 9.52
CA ILE A 48 16.06 17.55 10.05
C ILE A 48 15.74 18.69 9.08
N ASP A 49 14.55 18.66 8.49
CA ASP A 49 14.07 19.74 7.63
C ASP A 49 13.86 21.03 8.47
N PRO A 50 14.58 22.12 8.17
CA PRO A 50 14.44 23.35 8.95
C PRO A 50 13.04 23.99 8.88
N GLY A 51 12.24 23.60 7.87
CA GLY A 51 10.86 24.09 7.67
C GLY A 51 9.80 23.24 8.34
N LYS A 52 10.16 22.08 8.88
CA LYS A 52 9.22 21.14 9.48
C LYS A 52 9.58 20.87 10.95
N HIS A 53 8.60 20.43 11.71
CA HIS A 53 8.84 19.97 13.08
C HIS A 53 9.64 18.64 13.06
N GLU A 54 10.51 18.40 14.04
CA GLU A 54 11.30 17.14 14.16
C GLU A 54 10.44 15.87 13.99
N LEU A 55 9.23 15.90 14.58
CA LEU A 55 8.29 14.77 14.51
C LEU A 55 7.53 14.67 13.18
N SER A 56 7.81 15.55 12.22
CA SER A 56 7.19 15.44 10.89
C SER A 56 7.86 14.42 10.00
N GLN A 57 9.10 14.04 10.30
CA GLN A 57 9.79 13.00 9.54
C GLN A 57 9.04 11.67 9.64
N ASN A 58 8.75 11.09 8.50
CA ASN A 58 7.82 9.99 8.33
C ASN A 58 8.44 8.80 7.59
N SER A 59 9.70 8.90 7.16
CA SER A 59 10.34 7.90 6.31
C SER A 59 11.55 7.25 6.98
N TRP A 60 11.65 5.92 6.84
CA TRP A 60 12.81 5.16 7.30
C TRP A 60 14.08 5.56 6.54
N CYS A 61 15.18 5.58 7.24
CA CYS A 61 16.49 5.78 6.62
C CYS A 61 16.92 4.50 5.88
N ALA A 62 17.01 4.57 4.56
CA ALA A 62 17.37 3.43 3.72
C ALA A 62 18.78 2.87 3.96
N ALA A 63 19.67 3.67 4.55
CA ALA A 63 21.04 3.28 4.86
C ALA A 63 21.23 2.92 6.34
N ASN A 64 20.17 2.57 7.07
CA ASN A 64 20.23 2.25 8.49
C ASN A 64 19.95 0.76 8.75
N GLU A 65 21.00 -0.04 8.96
CA GLU A 65 20.86 -1.48 9.20
C GLU A 65 20.01 -1.79 10.44
N ARG A 66 20.09 -0.98 11.49
CA ARG A 66 19.26 -1.16 12.69
C ARG A 66 17.76 -1.06 12.37
N GLY A 67 17.39 -0.23 11.41
CA GLY A 67 16.02 -0.15 10.91
C GLY A 67 15.56 -1.50 10.34
N TYR A 68 16.35 -2.13 9.49
CA TYR A 68 16.00 -3.43 8.90
C TYR A 68 15.92 -4.55 9.93
N GLU A 69 16.74 -4.53 10.99
CA GLU A 69 16.64 -5.49 12.10
C GLU A 69 15.28 -5.36 12.81
N ILE A 70 14.90 -4.12 13.18
CA ILE A 70 13.61 -3.83 13.82
C ILE A 70 12.45 -4.24 12.92
N LEU A 71 12.51 -3.91 11.63
CA LEU A 71 11.50 -4.28 10.67
C LEU A 71 11.38 -5.81 10.51
N GLY A 72 12.52 -6.50 10.50
CA GLY A 72 12.55 -7.97 10.44
C GLY A 72 11.81 -8.61 11.62
N ASP A 73 12.04 -8.11 12.84
CA ASP A 73 11.34 -8.59 14.04
C ASP A 73 9.83 -8.35 13.95
N ILE A 74 9.41 -7.16 13.47
CA ILE A 74 8.00 -6.82 13.25
C ILE A 74 7.37 -7.77 12.22
N LEU A 75 8.03 -7.97 11.08
CA LEU A 75 7.52 -8.83 10.00
C LEU A 75 7.40 -10.29 10.44
N GLN A 76 8.33 -10.80 11.24
CA GLN A 76 8.27 -12.14 11.81
C GLN A 76 7.06 -12.31 12.75
N GLU A 77 6.80 -11.34 13.62
CA GLU A 77 5.65 -11.36 14.52
C GLU A 77 4.34 -11.34 13.73
N VAL A 78 4.23 -10.43 12.76
CA VAL A 78 3.05 -10.29 11.89
C VAL A 78 2.83 -11.56 11.07
N ALA A 79 3.87 -12.14 10.48
CA ALA A 79 3.77 -13.37 9.71
C ALA A 79 3.22 -14.55 10.52
N GLY A 80 3.52 -14.59 11.83
CA GLY A 80 2.99 -15.60 12.75
C GLY A 80 1.51 -15.41 13.13
N LEU A 81 0.97 -14.19 12.97
CA LEU A 81 -0.42 -13.86 13.29
C LEU A 81 -1.37 -14.02 12.11
N PHE A 82 -0.89 -13.78 10.89
CA PHE A 82 -1.71 -13.77 9.68
C PHE A 82 -1.36 -14.95 8.76
N PRO A 83 -2.32 -15.86 8.49
CA PRO A 83 -2.10 -17.00 7.58
C PRO A 83 -2.00 -16.59 6.11
N CYS A 84 -2.33 -15.35 5.75
CA CYS A 84 -2.19 -14.84 4.40
C CYS A 84 -0.77 -15.07 3.87
N PRO A 85 -0.58 -15.56 2.63
CA PRO A 85 0.74 -15.75 2.04
C PRO A 85 1.44 -14.43 1.67
N TYR A 86 0.77 -13.30 1.80
CA TYR A 86 1.31 -11.98 1.50
C TYR A 86 1.34 -11.08 2.72
N ILE A 87 2.33 -10.19 2.76
CA ILE A 87 2.35 -8.98 3.59
C ILE A 87 2.44 -7.80 2.63
N HIS A 88 1.52 -6.84 2.77
CA HIS A 88 1.59 -5.57 2.07
C HIS A 88 2.53 -4.64 2.85
N ILE A 89 3.44 -3.96 2.15
CA ILE A 89 4.48 -3.16 2.79
C ILE A 89 4.29 -1.65 2.57
N GLY A 90 3.18 -1.24 1.97
CA GLY A 90 2.96 0.14 1.58
C GLY A 90 3.83 0.56 0.42
N GLY A 91 4.74 1.47 0.65
CA GLY A 91 5.73 1.93 -0.32
C GLY A 91 5.37 3.21 -1.05
N ASP A 92 4.24 3.82 -0.70
CA ASP A 92 3.69 5.04 -1.29
C ASP A 92 4.20 6.31 -0.58
N GLU A 93 4.03 7.43 -1.28
CA GLU A 93 4.19 8.81 -0.79
C GLU A 93 5.49 9.06 0.00
N VAL A 94 6.59 8.44 -0.42
CA VAL A 94 7.87 8.54 0.28
C VAL A 94 8.46 9.94 0.12
N GLU A 95 8.74 10.59 1.25
CA GLU A 95 9.41 11.90 1.28
C GLU A 95 10.91 11.73 0.98
N MET A 96 11.26 11.61 -0.29
CA MET A 96 12.64 11.32 -0.77
C MET A 96 13.64 12.41 -0.39
N GLU A 97 13.20 13.62 -0.10
CA GLU A 97 14.03 14.73 0.36
C GLU A 97 14.87 14.37 1.60
N TYR A 98 14.33 13.53 2.49
CA TYR A 98 15.08 13.06 3.65
C TYR A 98 16.29 12.22 3.24
N TRP A 99 16.18 11.41 2.19
CA TRP A 99 17.29 10.60 1.68
C TRP A 99 18.35 11.44 0.97
N GLU A 100 17.91 12.45 0.19
CA GLU A 100 18.80 13.35 -0.53
C GLU A 100 19.68 14.19 0.40
N ASN A 101 19.20 14.49 1.60
CA ASN A 101 19.90 15.32 2.58
C ASN A 101 20.50 14.54 3.75
N CYS A 102 20.22 13.25 3.88
CA CYS A 102 20.80 12.37 4.90
C CYS A 102 22.22 11.94 4.51
N ARG A 103 23.19 12.13 5.41
CA ARG A 103 24.59 11.73 5.15
C ARG A 103 24.74 10.22 4.92
N ARG A 104 23.96 9.39 5.62
CA ARG A 104 23.99 7.94 5.46
C ARG A 104 23.43 7.53 4.09
N CYS A 105 22.27 8.08 3.70
CA CYS A 105 21.64 7.75 2.42
C CYS A 105 22.45 8.29 1.23
N THR A 106 23.00 9.51 1.31
CA THR A 106 23.88 10.03 0.27
C THR A 106 25.21 9.26 0.19
N GLY A 107 25.67 8.70 1.32
CA GLY A 107 26.79 7.75 1.35
C GLY A 107 26.45 6.47 0.60
N LEU A 108 25.29 5.88 0.87
CA LEU A 108 24.76 4.71 0.15
C LEU A 108 24.63 4.98 -1.36
N MET A 109 24.06 6.13 -1.73
CA MET A 109 23.94 6.51 -3.16
C MET A 109 25.28 6.53 -3.87
N LYS A 110 26.31 7.10 -3.23
CA LYS A 110 27.67 7.11 -3.79
C LYS A 110 28.28 5.71 -3.91
N GLU A 111 28.10 4.87 -2.89
CA GLU A 111 28.61 3.49 -2.85
C GLU A 111 27.97 2.64 -3.94
N LYS A 112 26.65 2.76 -4.12
CA LYS A 112 25.87 1.98 -5.08
C LYS A 112 25.81 2.61 -6.46
N HIS A 113 26.38 3.80 -6.65
CA HIS A 113 26.31 4.58 -7.90
C HIS A 113 24.88 4.94 -8.32
N PHE A 114 24.01 5.20 -7.35
CA PHE A 114 22.66 5.67 -7.59
C PHE A 114 22.67 7.15 -7.98
N GLU A 115 21.94 7.48 -9.03
CA GLU A 115 21.84 8.85 -9.57
C GLU A 115 20.57 9.56 -9.06
N LYS A 116 19.55 8.80 -8.65
CA LYS A 116 18.23 9.33 -8.28
C LYS A 116 17.74 8.73 -6.97
N PRO A 117 16.98 9.49 -6.16
CA PRO A 117 16.37 8.98 -4.92
C PRO A 117 15.44 7.78 -5.13
N ALA A 118 14.77 7.68 -6.29
CA ALA A 118 13.95 6.52 -6.64
C ALA A 118 14.73 5.20 -6.64
N GLU A 119 16.03 5.22 -6.95
CA GLU A 119 16.90 4.04 -6.88
C GLU A 119 17.17 3.64 -5.42
N VAL A 120 17.19 4.61 -4.50
CA VAL A 120 17.25 4.35 -3.05
C VAL A 120 15.96 3.67 -2.59
N GLN A 121 14.80 4.10 -3.10
CA GLN A 121 13.53 3.43 -2.81
C GLN A 121 13.54 1.99 -3.34
N ASN A 122 13.97 1.76 -4.56
CA ASN A 122 14.08 0.42 -5.13
C ASN A 122 15.02 -0.47 -4.30
N TYR A 123 16.18 0.05 -3.88
CA TYR A 123 17.08 -0.64 -2.95
C TYR A 123 16.40 -1.00 -1.64
N PHE A 124 15.67 -0.05 -1.04
CA PHE A 124 14.93 -0.30 0.20
C PHE A 124 13.87 -1.39 0.02
N ILE A 125 13.10 -1.34 -1.05
CA ILE A 125 12.07 -2.34 -1.39
C ILE A 125 12.68 -3.74 -1.54
N HIS A 126 13.84 -3.87 -2.20
CA HIS A 126 14.54 -5.15 -2.30
C HIS A 126 14.96 -5.69 -0.94
N ARG A 127 15.49 -4.83 -0.05
CA ARG A 127 15.87 -5.22 1.32
C ARG A 127 14.65 -5.68 2.13
N VAL A 128 13.52 -4.97 1.99
CA VAL A 128 12.26 -5.36 2.65
C VAL A 128 11.72 -6.67 2.10
N ALA A 129 11.80 -6.89 0.79
CA ALA A 129 11.38 -8.15 0.17
C ALA A 129 12.16 -9.35 0.71
N GLU A 130 13.47 -9.22 0.94
CA GLU A 130 14.30 -10.25 1.59
C GLU A 130 13.80 -10.56 3.01
N LEU A 131 13.41 -9.54 3.78
CA LEU A 131 12.86 -9.74 5.13
C LEU A 131 11.47 -10.40 5.10
N VAL A 132 10.61 -10.02 4.16
CA VAL A 132 9.30 -10.64 3.96
C VAL A 132 9.44 -12.11 3.55
N GLU A 133 10.39 -12.42 2.65
CA GLU A 133 10.70 -13.79 2.25
C GLU A 133 11.26 -14.61 3.40
N ALA A 134 12.16 -14.04 4.22
CA ALA A 134 12.69 -14.67 5.42
C ALA A 134 11.59 -14.96 6.47
N ALA A 135 10.51 -14.19 6.48
CA ALA A 135 9.31 -14.45 7.26
C ALA A 135 8.36 -15.48 6.62
N GLY A 136 8.75 -16.08 5.49
CA GLY A 136 7.96 -17.10 4.76
C GLY A 136 6.77 -16.53 4.00
N LYS A 137 6.79 -15.25 3.66
CA LYS A 137 5.71 -14.53 2.97
C LYS A 137 6.18 -13.99 1.61
N LYS A 138 5.22 -13.52 0.81
CA LYS A 138 5.45 -12.76 -0.42
C LYS A 138 5.09 -11.31 -0.19
N MET A 139 5.71 -10.42 -0.93
CA MET A 139 5.50 -8.98 -0.80
C MET A 139 4.36 -8.49 -1.70
N GLY A 140 3.51 -7.62 -1.17
CA GLY A 140 2.66 -6.70 -1.92
C GLY A 140 3.02 -5.27 -1.58
N GLY A 141 2.66 -4.31 -2.44
CA GLY A 141 2.83 -2.89 -2.14
C GLY A 141 2.13 -1.99 -3.15
N TRP A 142 2.01 -0.73 -2.79
CA TRP A 142 1.40 0.29 -3.65
C TRP A 142 2.19 0.51 -4.94
N SER A 143 1.57 1.10 -5.93
CA SER A 143 2.14 1.27 -7.28
C SER A 143 3.53 1.90 -7.30
N GLU A 144 3.87 2.76 -6.35
CA GLU A 144 5.15 3.48 -6.28
C GLU A 144 6.34 2.59 -5.95
N ILE A 145 6.11 1.35 -5.49
CA ILE A 145 7.20 0.39 -5.34
C ILE A 145 7.89 0.06 -6.67
N MET A 146 7.22 0.35 -7.80
CA MET A 146 7.78 0.16 -9.15
C MET A 146 8.76 1.27 -9.57
N ASP A 147 8.87 2.33 -8.77
CA ASP A 147 9.74 3.45 -9.09
C ASP A 147 11.20 3.08 -8.82
N GLY A 148 12.09 3.59 -9.67
CA GLY A 148 13.53 3.42 -9.49
C GLY A 148 14.13 2.10 -9.95
N GLY A 149 13.33 1.07 -10.31
CA GLY A 149 13.87 -0.19 -10.79
C GLY A 149 12.88 -1.32 -10.95
N GLU A 150 13.41 -2.53 -11.13
CA GLU A 150 12.60 -3.73 -11.20
C GLU A 150 12.25 -4.24 -9.82
N LEU A 151 11.13 -4.95 -9.71
CA LEU A 151 10.67 -5.52 -8.45
C LEU A 151 11.14 -6.98 -8.29
N PRO A 152 11.29 -7.44 -7.04
CA PRO A 152 11.48 -8.85 -6.74
C PRO A 152 10.37 -9.73 -7.32
N SER A 153 10.73 -10.90 -7.81
CA SER A 153 9.80 -11.84 -8.43
C SER A 153 8.65 -12.23 -7.50
N GLY A 154 7.42 -12.22 -8.02
CA GLY A 154 6.22 -12.58 -7.26
C GLY A 154 5.64 -11.48 -6.40
N THR A 155 6.19 -10.26 -6.46
CA THR A 155 5.61 -9.07 -5.83
C THR A 155 4.27 -8.74 -6.49
N VAL A 156 3.26 -8.43 -5.68
CA VAL A 156 1.94 -7.96 -6.14
C VAL A 156 1.88 -6.44 -6.04
N VAL A 157 1.49 -5.80 -7.13
CA VAL A 157 1.31 -4.34 -7.19
C VAL A 157 -0.15 -3.99 -6.91
N PHE A 158 -0.40 -3.08 -5.99
CA PHE A 158 -1.71 -2.51 -5.70
C PHE A 158 -1.76 -1.11 -6.31
N SER A 159 -2.54 -0.96 -7.40
CA SER A 159 -2.53 0.26 -8.21
C SER A 159 -3.66 1.19 -7.83
N TRP A 160 -3.34 2.26 -7.11
CA TRP A 160 -4.29 3.25 -6.62
C TRP A 160 -4.23 4.60 -7.34
N ILE A 161 -3.06 4.99 -7.85
CA ILE A 161 -2.86 6.25 -8.58
C ILE A 161 -3.35 6.08 -10.04
N GLY A 162 -4.63 6.33 -10.28
CA GLY A 162 -5.21 6.25 -11.61
C GLY A 162 -5.01 4.88 -12.28
N LEU A 163 -5.19 4.83 -13.60
CA LEU A 163 -5.12 3.58 -14.38
C LEU A 163 -3.71 3.25 -14.87
N ASP A 164 -2.88 4.26 -15.08
CA ASP A 164 -1.61 4.11 -15.80
C ASP A 164 -0.61 3.21 -15.10
N HIS A 165 -0.51 3.27 -13.78
CA HIS A 165 0.38 2.42 -12.99
C HIS A 165 -0.02 0.95 -13.07
N GLY A 166 -1.32 0.65 -12.98
CA GLY A 166 -1.84 -0.70 -13.12
C GLY A 166 -1.63 -1.26 -14.53
N ILE A 167 -1.84 -0.42 -15.56
CA ILE A 167 -1.54 -0.76 -16.95
C ILE A 167 -0.03 -1.06 -17.12
N ALA A 168 0.83 -0.23 -16.54
CA ALA A 168 2.27 -0.42 -16.61
C ALA A 168 2.71 -1.71 -15.89
N ALA A 169 2.16 -2.00 -14.70
CA ALA A 169 2.41 -3.25 -13.97
C ALA A 169 2.00 -4.48 -14.80
N ALA A 170 0.77 -4.50 -15.32
CA ALA A 170 0.26 -5.59 -16.13
C ALA A 170 1.09 -5.83 -17.40
N ARG A 171 1.54 -4.76 -18.08
CA ARG A 171 2.42 -4.84 -19.25
C ARG A 171 3.81 -5.37 -18.95
N LYS A 172 4.34 -5.09 -17.75
CA LYS A 172 5.59 -5.66 -17.25
C LYS A 172 5.47 -7.13 -16.82
N GLY A 173 4.26 -7.70 -16.83
CA GLY A 173 4.00 -9.07 -16.38
C GLY A 173 3.90 -9.22 -14.86
N LEU A 174 3.77 -8.11 -14.13
CA LEU A 174 3.60 -8.12 -12.68
C LEU A 174 2.15 -8.41 -12.31
N PRO A 175 1.89 -9.25 -11.30
CA PRO A 175 0.56 -9.40 -10.72
C PRO A 175 0.07 -8.06 -10.17
N VAL A 176 -1.15 -7.63 -10.52
CA VAL A 176 -1.69 -6.35 -10.11
C VAL A 176 -3.12 -6.44 -9.61
N VAL A 177 -3.42 -5.77 -8.51
CA VAL A 177 -4.77 -5.48 -8.02
C VAL A 177 -5.11 -4.05 -8.44
N MET A 178 -6.26 -3.88 -9.10
CA MET A 178 -6.70 -2.59 -9.62
C MET A 178 -7.61 -1.90 -8.61
N MET A 179 -7.21 -0.73 -8.13
CA MET A 179 -7.99 0.06 -7.18
C MET A 179 -7.85 1.57 -7.38
N PRO A 180 -7.97 2.07 -8.63
CA PRO A 180 -7.77 3.48 -8.91
C PRO A 180 -8.73 4.36 -8.10
N GLY A 181 -8.18 5.41 -7.46
CA GLY A 181 -8.90 6.23 -6.50
C GLY A 181 -10.19 6.85 -7.05
N GLU A 182 -10.20 7.17 -8.34
CA GLU A 182 -11.36 7.75 -9.02
C GLU A 182 -12.57 6.80 -9.17
N TYR A 183 -12.39 5.50 -8.88
CA TYR A 183 -13.46 4.48 -8.92
C TYR A 183 -13.60 3.68 -7.63
N CYS A 184 -12.50 3.49 -6.90
CA CYS A 184 -12.40 2.47 -5.86
C CYS A 184 -12.20 3.03 -4.44
N TYR A 185 -11.98 4.36 -4.28
CA TYR A 185 -11.81 4.95 -2.96
C TYR A 185 -13.16 5.44 -2.40
N PHE A 186 -13.62 4.77 -1.34
CA PHE A 186 -14.95 5.01 -0.77
C PHE A 186 -14.98 6.07 0.34
N ASP A 187 -13.83 6.58 0.73
CA ASP A 187 -13.69 7.82 1.48
C ASP A 187 -13.92 9.07 0.62
N MET A 188 -13.93 8.93 -0.73
CA MET A 188 -14.41 9.98 -1.64
C MET A 188 -15.92 10.18 -1.49
N GLY A 189 -16.37 11.45 -1.50
CA GLY A 189 -17.80 11.80 -1.49
C GLY A 189 -18.55 11.23 -2.70
N GLN A 190 -19.79 10.80 -2.49
CA GLN A 190 -20.68 10.36 -3.57
C GLN A 190 -21.37 11.53 -4.26
N THR A 191 -21.57 12.64 -3.52
CA THR A 191 -22.15 13.89 -3.99
C THR A 191 -21.37 15.09 -3.48
N PRO A 192 -21.51 16.28 -4.07
CA PRO A 192 -20.82 17.48 -3.60
C PRO A 192 -21.31 17.99 -2.24
N LEU A 193 -22.39 17.41 -1.71
CA LEU A 193 -23.01 17.81 -0.42
C LEU A 193 -22.58 16.90 0.73
N GLU A 194 -21.90 15.81 0.44
CA GLU A 194 -21.42 14.88 1.46
C GLU A 194 -20.05 15.27 2.01
N ARG A 195 -19.81 14.88 3.25
CA ARG A 195 -18.47 14.89 3.80
C ARG A 195 -17.70 13.70 3.26
N GLY A 196 -16.56 13.96 2.63
CA GLY A 196 -15.65 12.97 2.07
C GLY A 196 -14.41 13.67 1.56
N HIS A 197 -13.44 12.92 1.09
CA HIS A 197 -12.38 13.44 0.25
C HIS A 197 -12.86 13.68 -1.17
N TYR A 198 -12.12 14.48 -1.93
CA TYR A 198 -12.46 14.84 -3.32
C TYR A 198 -11.24 14.92 -4.23
N TRP A 199 -10.05 14.51 -3.76
CA TRP A 199 -8.80 14.57 -4.54
C TRP A 199 -8.86 13.69 -5.81
N ALA A 200 -9.58 12.56 -5.76
CA ALA A 200 -9.86 11.71 -6.93
C ALA A 200 -11.22 12.01 -7.60
N GLY A 201 -11.88 13.11 -7.18
CA GLY A 201 -13.23 13.46 -7.57
C GLY A 201 -14.30 12.72 -6.78
N MET A 202 -15.55 12.83 -7.21
CA MET A 202 -16.66 12.08 -6.60
C MET A 202 -16.67 10.65 -7.11
N VAL A 203 -17.04 9.72 -6.22
CA VAL A 203 -17.18 8.29 -6.53
C VAL A 203 -18.62 7.84 -6.19
N PRO A 204 -19.64 8.26 -6.97
CA PRO A 204 -20.98 7.72 -6.82
C PRO A 204 -21.02 6.24 -7.24
N THR A 205 -22.06 5.53 -6.82
CA THR A 205 -22.21 4.08 -7.06
C THR A 205 -22.16 3.73 -8.55
N GLU A 206 -22.77 4.54 -9.42
CA GLU A 206 -22.79 4.33 -10.86
C GLU A 206 -21.39 4.44 -11.47
N LYS A 207 -20.56 5.36 -10.97
CA LYS A 207 -19.19 5.53 -11.43
C LYS A 207 -18.33 4.35 -10.99
N ALA A 208 -18.46 3.91 -9.72
CA ALA A 208 -17.77 2.73 -9.25
C ALA A 208 -18.14 1.48 -10.07
N TYR A 209 -19.45 1.32 -10.43
CA TYR A 209 -19.92 0.19 -11.22
C TYR A 209 -19.48 0.23 -12.69
N ALA A 210 -19.20 1.41 -13.24
CA ALA A 210 -18.69 1.56 -14.59
C ALA A 210 -17.22 1.15 -14.76
N PHE A 211 -16.52 0.87 -13.66
CA PHE A 211 -15.11 0.49 -13.71
C PHE A 211 -14.92 -0.93 -14.25
N ASN A 212 -14.08 -1.06 -15.27
CA ASN A 212 -13.63 -2.36 -15.78
C ASN A 212 -12.14 -2.56 -15.42
N PRO A 213 -11.82 -3.42 -14.45
CA PRO A 213 -10.43 -3.61 -14.00
C PRO A 213 -9.52 -4.24 -15.07
N LEU A 214 -10.09 -4.88 -16.10
CA LEU A 214 -9.34 -5.45 -17.21
C LEU A 214 -8.88 -4.43 -18.24
N ILE A 215 -9.43 -3.21 -18.19
CA ILE A 215 -9.10 -2.06 -19.06
C ILE A 215 -8.90 -2.51 -20.52
N PRO A 216 -9.96 -3.02 -21.18
CA PRO A 216 -9.85 -3.72 -22.46
C PRO A 216 -9.27 -2.85 -23.61
N ASP A 217 -9.44 -1.54 -23.54
CA ASP A 217 -8.91 -0.60 -24.54
C ASP A 217 -7.41 -0.36 -24.42
N SER A 218 -6.81 -0.70 -23.27
CA SER A 218 -5.39 -0.44 -22.96
C SER A 218 -4.55 -1.71 -22.79
N LEU A 219 -5.15 -2.81 -22.33
CA LEU A 219 -4.46 -4.07 -22.07
C LEU A 219 -4.82 -5.14 -23.10
N LYS A 220 -3.80 -5.80 -23.66
CA LYS A 220 -3.97 -6.97 -24.53
C LYS A 220 -4.44 -8.18 -23.69
N PRO A 221 -5.10 -9.18 -24.31
CA PRO A 221 -5.58 -10.37 -23.60
C PRO A 221 -4.50 -11.11 -22.78
N ALA A 222 -3.26 -11.12 -23.25
CA ALA A 222 -2.14 -11.71 -22.51
C ALA A 222 -1.75 -10.90 -21.27
N GLU A 223 -1.83 -9.58 -21.33
CA GLU A 223 -1.49 -8.66 -20.25
C GLU A 223 -2.58 -8.65 -19.17
N ARG A 224 -3.86 -8.79 -19.56
CA ARG A 224 -5.01 -8.87 -18.63
C ARG A 224 -4.93 -10.06 -17.66
N LYS A 225 -4.20 -11.12 -18.01
CA LYS A 225 -3.97 -12.27 -17.12
C LYS A 225 -3.18 -11.89 -15.85
N ASN A 226 -2.48 -10.78 -15.87
CA ASN A 226 -1.73 -10.26 -14.74
C ASN A 226 -2.63 -9.44 -13.78
N VAL A 227 -3.84 -9.05 -14.19
CA VAL A 227 -4.83 -8.42 -13.31
C VAL A 227 -5.46 -9.50 -12.43
N LEU A 228 -5.16 -9.47 -11.14
CA LEU A 228 -5.66 -10.44 -10.16
C LEU A 228 -7.10 -10.15 -9.74
N GLY A 229 -7.49 -8.88 -9.76
CA GLY A 229 -8.80 -8.46 -9.33
C GLY A 229 -8.88 -6.96 -9.08
N VAL A 230 -9.90 -6.59 -8.32
CA VAL A 230 -10.22 -5.21 -7.94
C VAL A 230 -10.31 -5.11 -6.42
N GLU A 231 -9.97 -3.94 -5.88
CA GLU A 231 -10.09 -3.63 -4.46
C GLU A 231 -10.82 -2.31 -4.26
N GLY A 232 -11.63 -2.20 -3.20
CA GLY A 232 -12.21 -0.96 -2.73
C GLY A 232 -11.53 -0.51 -1.45
N ALA A 233 -11.10 0.75 -1.39
CA ALA A 233 -10.42 1.32 -0.24
C ALA A 233 -11.33 2.27 0.56
N ILE A 234 -11.12 2.32 1.87
CA ILE A 234 -11.67 3.34 2.75
C ILE A 234 -10.63 3.73 3.79
N TRP A 235 -10.26 5.00 3.80
CA TRP A 235 -9.24 5.54 4.67
C TRP A 235 -9.83 6.23 5.90
N SER A 236 -9.09 6.20 7.01
CA SER A 236 -9.62 6.55 8.32
C SER A 236 -9.61 8.03 8.66
N GLU A 237 -9.08 8.90 7.83
CA GLU A 237 -9.01 10.36 8.09
C GLU A 237 -10.40 10.97 8.27
N MET A 238 -11.42 10.36 7.68
CA MET A 238 -12.80 10.79 7.78
C MET A 238 -13.60 10.03 8.84
N MET A 239 -12.97 9.09 9.58
CA MET A 239 -13.64 8.22 10.55
C MET A 239 -13.67 8.81 11.98
N ASP A 240 -13.77 10.13 12.13
CA ASP A 240 -14.04 10.82 13.38
C ASP A 240 -15.51 10.70 13.83
N ARG A 241 -16.29 9.81 13.18
CA ARG A 241 -17.73 9.65 13.31
C ARG A 241 -18.13 8.26 13.80
N PRO A 242 -19.40 8.07 14.21
CA PRO A 242 -19.91 6.75 14.55
C PRO A 242 -19.75 5.74 13.40
N ALA A 243 -19.60 4.46 13.73
CA ALA A 243 -19.35 3.36 12.78
C ALA A 243 -20.31 3.32 11.57
N TRP A 244 -21.60 3.72 11.77
CA TRP A 244 -22.56 3.78 10.67
C TRP A 244 -22.12 4.68 9.49
N HIS A 245 -21.29 5.70 9.75
CA HIS A 245 -20.80 6.57 8.68
C HIS A 245 -19.83 5.84 7.77
N CYS A 246 -18.94 5.01 8.33
CA CYS A 246 -18.08 4.13 7.57
C CYS A 246 -18.89 3.13 6.74
N GLU A 247 -19.92 2.51 7.36
CA GLU A 247 -20.84 1.61 6.65
C GLU A 247 -21.55 2.33 5.50
N TYR A 248 -22.03 3.55 5.73
CA TYR A 248 -22.68 4.37 4.70
C TYR A 248 -21.73 4.69 3.54
N GLN A 249 -20.48 4.99 3.82
CA GLN A 249 -19.49 5.23 2.77
C GLN A 249 -19.12 3.96 2.00
N MET A 250 -19.03 2.82 2.67
CA MET A 250 -18.74 1.55 2.00
C MET A 250 -19.90 1.04 1.15
N PHE A 251 -21.13 1.08 1.68
CA PHE A 251 -22.28 0.49 1.01
C PHE A 251 -23.15 1.53 0.26
N PRO A 252 -23.64 1.23 -0.97
CA PRO A 252 -23.53 -0.07 -1.67
C PRO A 252 -22.27 -0.27 -2.50
N ARG A 253 -21.31 0.65 -2.53
CA ARG A 253 -20.13 0.62 -3.41
C ARG A 253 -19.26 -0.63 -3.23
N LEU A 254 -19.12 -1.13 -2.01
CA LEU A 254 -18.42 -2.39 -1.76
C LEU A 254 -19.10 -3.59 -2.43
N CYS A 255 -20.44 -3.62 -2.47
CA CYS A 255 -21.18 -4.65 -3.22
C CYS A 255 -20.91 -4.57 -4.71
N VAL A 256 -20.81 -3.35 -5.24
CA VAL A 256 -20.44 -3.09 -6.64
C VAL A 256 -19.03 -3.59 -6.96
N THR A 257 -18.05 -3.31 -6.09
CA THR A 257 -16.69 -3.81 -6.26
C THR A 257 -16.65 -5.34 -6.25
N ALA A 258 -17.42 -5.97 -5.35
CA ALA A 258 -17.53 -7.43 -5.30
C ALA A 258 -18.14 -7.99 -6.60
N GLU A 259 -19.17 -7.35 -7.14
CA GLU A 259 -19.81 -7.73 -8.41
C GLU A 259 -18.84 -7.63 -9.59
N ILE A 260 -18.11 -6.52 -9.70
CA ILE A 260 -17.10 -6.30 -10.75
C ILE A 260 -16.00 -7.35 -10.69
N GLY A 261 -15.57 -7.73 -9.48
CA GLY A 261 -14.54 -8.75 -9.28
C GLY A 261 -15.01 -10.18 -9.55
N TRP A 262 -16.31 -10.42 -9.45
CA TRP A 262 -16.90 -11.75 -9.57
C TRP A 262 -17.49 -12.03 -10.95
N THR A 263 -18.15 -11.05 -11.55
CA THR A 263 -18.90 -11.22 -12.80
C THR A 263 -18.10 -10.71 -14.01
N PRO A 264 -17.92 -11.54 -15.06
CA PRO A 264 -17.33 -11.06 -16.31
C PRO A 264 -18.12 -9.91 -16.91
N GLN A 265 -17.43 -8.87 -17.34
CA GLN A 265 -18.03 -7.64 -17.88
C GLN A 265 -18.81 -7.84 -19.19
N GLU A 266 -18.68 -8.99 -19.83
CA GLU A 266 -19.35 -9.33 -21.09
C GLU A 266 -20.75 -9.95 -20.87
N GLN A 267 -21.20 -10.08 -19.64
CA GLN A 267 -22.53 -10.53 -19.24
C GLN A 267 -23.40 -9.37 -18.74
#